data_6fa16c6d73f135042abb4c9792687993
#
_entry.id   6fa16c6d73f135042abb4c9792687993
#
_cell.length_a   1.000
_cell.length_b   1.000
_cell.length_c   1.000
_cell.angle_alpha   90.00
_cell.angle_beta   90.00
_cell.angle_gamma   90.00
#
_symmetry.space_group_name_H-M   'P 1'
#
loop_
_entity.id
_entity.type
_entity.pdbx_description
1 polymer ?
#
loop_
_entity_poly.entity_id
_entity_poly.type
_entity_poly.pdbx_seq_one_letter_code
_entity_poly.pdbx_strand_id
1 'polypeptide(L)'
;MSHDALPMTPPSPYDGDTSPRKAWGGGVVMSRPVILVSDWRSTEAALQTARADGTSPILITPEGAASFYGAGYLGALQTRAEKEFPDIAFELIVDCGDAPGHALACLRAGVKRISMSEPNDKIADIARQMGAELVRRPT
;
A
#
# COMPACT_ATOMS: atom_id res chain seq x y z
N MET A 1 -14.15 22.14 -20.52
CA MET A 1 -14.08 22.10 -19.63
C MET A 1 -13.89 21.54 -19.14
N SER A 2 -13.77 21.86 -20.26
CA SER A 2 -13.54 21.59 -19.56
C SER A 2 -13.22 20.94 -19.28
N HIS A 3 -13.04 21.15 -19.82
CA HIS A 3 -12.62 20.76 -19.17
C HIS A 3 -12.37 20.35 -19.14
N ASP A 4 -12.05 20.63 -19.90
CA ASP A 4 -11.74 20.49 -19.40
C ASP A 4 -11.46 20.22 -19.22
N ALA A 5 -11.04 20.54 -20.34
CA ALA A 5 -10.78 20.56 -19.78
C ALA A 5 -10.42 20.17 -19.41
N LEU A 6 -10.10 20.07 -19.88
CA LEU A 6 -9.69 19.87 -19.15
C LEU A 6 -9.48 19.28 -18.94
N PRO A 7 -9.06 19.36 -19.56
CA PRO A 7 -8.79 19.07 -18.92
C PRO A 7 -8.68 18.28 -18.59
N MET A 8 -8.32 18.37 -19.18
CA MET A 8 -8.21 17.94 -18.43
C MET A 8 -8.23 17.21 -18.15
N THR A 9 -7.91 17.30 -19.02
CA THR A 9 -7.95 16.89 -18.33
C THR A 9 -8.05 16.15 -18.28
N PRO A 10 -7.98 16.15 -19.05
CA PRO A 10 -8.06 15.77 -18.53
C PRO A 10 -8.22 15.11 -18.48
N PRO A 11 -7.87 15.19 -19.27
CA PRO A 11 -8.07 14.92 -18.62
C PRO A 11 -8.02 14.25 -18.40
N SER A 12 -7.93 14.51 -19.04
CA SER A 12 -8.00 14.29 -18.29
C SER A 12 -8.08 13.57 -18.24
N PRO A 13 -7.94 13.44 -18.85
CA PRO A 13 -8.03 13.07 -18.20
C PRO A 13 -8.20 12.48 -17.94
N TYR A 14 -8.49 12.59 -18.29
CA TYR A 14 -8.79 12.33 -17.49
C TYR A 14 -9.37 12.04 -17.41
N ASP A 15 -8.87 12.09 -18.03
CA ASP A 15 -9.51 12.16 -17.39
C ASP A 15 -10.03 11.86 -17.00
N GLY A 16 -9.89 11.94 -17.68
CA GLY A 16 -10.42 11.99 -16.88
C GLY A 16 -10.69 11.45 -16.52
N ASP A 17 -10.76 11.28 -16.58
CA ASP A 17 -11.24 10.93 -15.98
C ASP A 17 -11.25 10.54 -15.59
N THR A 18 -10.81 10.67 -15.84
CA THR A 18 -10.91 10.40 -15.13
C THR A 18 -10.98 9.79 -14.73
N SER A 19 -10.89 9.75 -15.07
CA SER A 19 -11.09 9.15 -14.46
C SER A 19 -11.04 8.47 -14.32
N PRO A 20 -11.00 8.37 -14.58
CA PRO A 20 -10.97 7.57 -14.17
C PRO A 20 -11.02 6.86 -13.96
N ARG A 21 -11.14 6.74 -13.91
CA ARG A 21 -11.18 5.90 -13.56
C ARG A 21 -11.79 5.23 -13.84
N LYS A 22 -12.04 5.08 -14.07
CA LYS A 22 -12.43 4.25 -14.25
C LYS A 22 -12.77 3.78 -15.00
N ALA A 23 -12.95 3.84 -15.44
CA ALA A 23 -13.16 3.19 -15.94
C ALA A 23 -13.12 2.86 -16.63
N TRP A 24 -13.19 2.57 -17.06
CA TRP A 24 -13.05 1.97 -17.56
C TRP A 24 -13.18 1.04 -17.94
N GLY A 25 -13.42 1.37 -17.82
CA GLY A 25 -13.59 0.40 -17.73
C GLY A 25 -13.26 -0.27 -18.47
N GLY A 26 -13.78 -0.20 -18.84
CA GLY A 26 -13.67 -1.37 -19.41
C GLY A 26 -12.33 -1.92 -19.24
N GLY A 27 -11.90 -2.58 -19.69
CA GLY A 27 -10.72 -3.31 -19.52
C GLY A 27 -9.44 -2.57 -19.23
N VAL A 28 -9.55 -1.35 -18.84
CA VAL A 28 -8.34 -0.60 -18.50
C VAL A 28 -7.84 -1.06 -17.15
N VAL A 29 -6.64 -1.60 -17.16
CA VAL A 29 -5.96 -1.98 -15.93
C VAL A 29 -5.04 -0.83 -15.56
N MET A 30 -5.34 -0.19 -14.45
CA MET A 30 -4.51 0.88 -13.93
C MET A 30 -3.37 0.25 -13.15
N SER A 31 -2.17 0.37 -13.65
CA SER A 31 -1.00 -0.06 -12.91
C SER A 31 -0.85 0.77 -11.67
N ARG A 32 -0.77 0.11 -10.53
CA ARG A 32 -0.48 0.79 -9.29
C ARG A 32 1.02 0.87 -9.13
N PRO A 33 1.58 2.05 -8.84
CA PRO A 33 3.02 2.13 -8.61
C PRO A 33 3.41 1.34 -7.37
N VAL A 34 4.49 0.58 -7.48
CA VAL A 34 5.06 -0.18 -6.36
C VAL A 34 6.32 0.54 -5.92
N ILE A 35 6.34 1.01 -4.68
CA ILE A 35 7.39 1.89 -4.19
C ILE A 35 8.00 1.31 -2.93
N LEU A 36 9.33 1.19 -2.91
CA LEU A 36 10.05 0.70 -1.75
C LEU A 36 10.12 1.80 -0.70
N VAL A 37 9.71 1.50 0.53
CA VAL A 37 9.76 2.44 1.64
C VAL A 37 10.39 1.75 2.85
N SER A 38 11.05 2.53 3.70
CA SER A 38 11.69 1.97 4.89
C SER A 38 11.53 2.86 6.12
N ASP A 39 11.14 4.11 5.93
CA ASP A 39 10.98 5.06 7.02
C ASP A 39 9.85 6.03 6.71
N TRP A 40 9.60 6.95 7.63
CA TRP A 40 8.55 7.93 7.41
C TRP A 40 8.85 8.83 6.22
N ARG A 41 10.11 9.25 6.07
CA ARG A 41 10.48 10.16 4.99
C ARG A 41 10.16 9.55 3.62
N SER A 42 10.54 8.30 3.39
CA SER A 42 10.27 7.65 2.11
C SER A 42 8.78 7.38 1.92
N THR A 43 8.08 7.05 2.99
CA THR A 43 6.64 6.82 2.97
C THR A 43 5.90 8.11 2.65
N GLU A 44 6.25 9.19 3.34
CA GLU A 44 5.61 10.49 3.12
C GLU A 44 5.83 10.97 1.68
N ALA A 45 7.05 10.84 1.18
CA ALA A 45 7.36 11.26 -0.19
C ALA A 45 6.53 10.48 -1.21
N ALA A 46 6.40 9.17 -1.02
CA ALA A 46 5.60 8.33 -1.91
C ALA A 46 4.13 8.73 -1.89
N LEU A 47 3.60 9.00 -0.70
CA LEU A 47 2.18 9.36 -0.56
C LEU A 47 1.90 10.77 -1.09
N GLN A 48 2.83 11.70 -0.91
CA GLN A 48 2.69 13.05 -1.49
C GLN A 48 2.70 12.99 -3.01
N THR A 49 3.59 12.17 -3.58
CA THR A 49 3.64 11.97 -5.03
C THR A 49 2.32 11.35 -5.54
N ALA A 50 1.82 10.36 -4.81
CA ALA A 50 0.54 9.72 -5.16
C ALA A 50 -0.61 10.73 -5.13
N ARG A 51 -0.61 11.62 -4.15
CA ARG A 51 -1.63 12.66 -4.06
C ARG A 51 -1.57 13.59 -5.27
N ALA A 52 -0.36 14.01 -5.65
CA ALA A 52 -0.17 14.88 -6.80
C ALA A 52 -0.55 14.20 -8.10
N ASP A 53 -0.26 12.91 -8.23
CA ASP A 53 -0.50 12.15 -9.46
C ASP A 53 -1.89 11.51 -9.52
N GLY A 54 -2.61 11.49 -8.42
CA GLY A 54 -3.91 10.82 -8.36
C GLY A 54 -3.82 9.30 -8.41
N THR A 55 -2.72 8.73 -7.88
CA THR A 55 -2.51 7.27 -7.90
C THR A 55 -2.77 6.64 -6.55
N SER A 56 -2.90 5.31 -6.55
CA SER A 56 -3.08 4.51 -5.33
C SER A 56 -1.89 3.56 -5.21
N PRO A 57 -0.81 3.97 -4.55
CA PRO A 57 0.44 3.21 -4.59
C PRO A 57 0.40 1.97 -3.70
N ILE A 58 1.24 1.02 -4.06
CA ILE A 58 1.56 -0.12 -3.20
C ILE A 58 2.94 0.16 -2.63
N LEU A 59 3.01 0.32 -1.31
CA LEU A 59 4.27 0.58 -0.63
C LEU A 59 4.79 -0.76 -0.09
N ILE A 60 6.04 -1.06 -0.37
CA ILE A 60 6.64 -2.31 0.10
C ILE A 60 7.87 -2.00 0.93
N THR A 61 8.09 -2.80 1.98
CA THR A 61 9.30 -2.71 2.76
C THR A 61 10.39 -3.60 2.17
N PRO A 62 11.66 -3.39 2.56
CA PRO A 62 12.71 -4.35 2.19
C PRO A 62 12.38 -5.75 2.72
N GLU A 63 12.96 -6.75 2.08
CA GLU A 63 12.78 -8.14 2.52
C GLU A 63 13.25 -8.31 3.95
N GLY A 64 12.43 -9.00 4.75
CA GLY A 64 12.76 -9.24 6.14
C GLY A 64 12.67 -8.03 7.04
N ALA A 65 12.03 -6.96 6.60
CA ALA A 65 11.97 -5.69 7.34
C ALA A 65 11.48 -5.87 8.78
N ALA A 66 10.54 -6.79 9.01
CA ALA A 66 10.01 -7.01 10.35
C ALA A 66 11.09 -7.42 11.34
N SER A 67 12.12 -8.13 10.89
CA SER A 67 13.17 -8.61 11.79
C SER A 67 14.15 -7.53 12.19
N PHE A 68 14.36 -6.50 11.37
CA PHE A 68 15.36 -5.47 11.73
C PHE A 68 14.76 -4.11 12.06
N TYR A 69 13.57 -3.77 11.56
CA TYR A 69 12.92 -2.53 11.98
C TYR A 69 12.02 -2.73 13.21
N GLY A 70 11.45 -3.93 13.34
CA GLY A 70 10.56 -4.23 14.46
C GLY A 70 9.10 -3.91 14.17
N ALA A 71 8.23 -4.70 14.75
CA ALA A 71 6.78 -4.59 14.53
C ALA A 71 6.23 -3.25 15.02
N GLY A 72 6.71 -2.76 16.16
CA GLY A 72 6.22 -1.50 16.71
C GLY A 72 6.46 -0.33 15.77
N TYR A 73 7.66 -0.27 15.21
CA TYR A 73 8.02 0.77 14.26
C TYR A 73 7.14 0.70 13.00
N LEU A 74 6.98 -0.51 12.46
CA LEU A 74 6.22 -0.70 11.23
C LEU A 74 4.74 -0.47 11.44
N GLY A 75 4.21 -0.86 12.58
CA GLY A 75 2.82 -0.55 12.94
C GLY A 75 2.58 0.93 13.07
N ALA A 76 3.53 1.65 13.69
CA ALA A 76 3.45 3.10 13.82
C ALA A 76 3.51 3.77 12.45
N LEU A 77 4.31 3.23 11.52
CA LEU A 77 4.40 3.74 10.16
C LEU A 77 3.04 3.62 9.45
N GLN A 78 2.42 2.46 9.56
CA GLN A 78 1.08 2.21 9.00
C GLN A 78 0.07 3.21 9.56
N THR A 79 0.03 3.35 10.87
CA THR A 79 -0.94 4.22 11.55
C THR A 79 -0.73 5.68 11.16
N ARG A 80 0.52 6.11 11.10
CA ARG A 80 0.82 7.50 10.74
C ARG A 80 0.43 7.79 9.30
N ALA A 81 0.70 6.84 8.39
CA ALA A 81 0.35 7.01 6.99
C ALA A 81 -1.17 7.14 6.82
N GLU A 82 -1.93 6.31 7.53
CA GLU A 82 -3.39 6.38 7.47
C GLU A 82 -3.92 7.70 8.03
N LYS A 83 -3.30 8.18 9.09
CA LYS A 83 -3.74 9.40 9.75
C LYS A 83 -3.44 10.64 8.93
N GLU A 84 -2.26 10.70 8.31
CA GLU A 84 -1.85 11.90 7.60
C GLU A 84 -2.30 11.90 6.13
N PHE A 85 -2.62 10.74 5.58
CA PHE A 85 -3.05 10.61 4.19
C PHE A 85 -4.36 9.82 4.08
N PRO A 86 -5.44 10.29 4.76
CA PRO A 86 -6.71 9.55 4.72
C PRO A 86 -7.36 9.60 3.35
N ASP A 87 -6.93 10.51 2.48
CA ASP A 87 -7.45 10.66 1.13
C ASP A 87 -6.77 9.75 0.11
N ILE A 88 -5.71 9.04 0.50
CA ILE A 88 -4.96 8.19 -0.42
C ILE A 88 -5.27 6.72 -0.13
N ALA A 89 -5.75 6.01 -1.14
CA ALA A 89 -5.98 4.57 -1.02
C ALA A 89 -4.67 3.83 -1.32
N PHE A 90 -3.85 3.66 -0.31
CA PHE A 90 -2.58 2.97 -0.44
C PHE A 90 -2.61 1.62 0.27
N GLU A 91 -1.66 0.76 -0.09
CA GLU A 91 -1.39 -0.48 0.63
C GLU A 91 0.05 -0.45 1.10
N LEU A 92 0.27 -0.82 2.36
CA LEU A 92 1.62 -0.99 2.88
C LEU A 92 1.83 -2.47 3.16
N ILE A 93 2.75 -3.09 2.44
CA ILE A 93 3.06 -4.51 2.60
C ILE A 93 4.38 -4.64 3.34
N VAL A 94 4.32 -5.22 4.53
CA VAL A 94 5.49 -5.41 5.38
C VAL A 94 5.98 -6.84 5.21
N ASP A 95 7.22 -6.98 4.80
CA ASP A 95 7.79 -8.33 4.63
C ASP A 95 8.29 -8.88 5.95
N CYS A 96 7.80 -10.05 6.29
CA CYS A 96 8.14 -10.73 7.54
C CYS A 96 9.10 -11.90 7.34
N GLY A 97 9.62 -12.07 6.12
CA GLY A 97 10.54 -13.15 5.82
C GLY A 97 9.89 -14.51 6.07
N ASP A 98 10.63 -15.39 6.74
CA ASP A 98 10.15 -16.73 7.06
C ASP A 98 9.82 -16.88 8.55
N ALA A 99 9.57 -15.77 9.25
CA ALA A 99 9.40 -15.79 10.70
C ALA A 99 7.95 -15.54 11.10
N PRO A 100 7.19 -16.61 11.41
CA PRO A 100 5.78 -16.44 11.83
C PRO A 100 5.60 -15.56 13.06
N GLY A 101 6.57 -15.59 13.99
CA GLY A 101 6.50 -14.73 15.17
C GLY A 101 6.54 -13.25 14.82
N HIS A 102 7.37 -12.88 13.85
CA HIS A 102 7.41 -11.50 13.37
C HIS A 102 6.13 -11.12 12.66
N ALA A 103 5.55 -12.04 11.89
CA ALA A 103 4.28 -11.80 11.23
C ALA A 103 3.18 -11.51 12.23
N LEU A 104 3.07 -12.33 13.29
CA LEU A 104 2.08 -12.12 14.34
C LEU A 104 2.30 -10.80 15.07
N ALA A 105 3.55 -10.46 15.36
CA ALA A 105 3.86 -9.19 16.02
C ALA A 105 3.43 -8.00 15.16
N CYS A 106 3.68 -8.05 13.86
CA CYS A 106 3.26 -6.98 12.95
C CYS A 106 1.74 -6.86 12.91
N LEU A 107 1.03 -7.98 12.85
CA LEU A 107 -0.43 -7.95 12.84
C LEU A 107 -0.97 -7.32 14.13
N ARG A 108 -0.38 -7.68 15.27
CA ARG A 108 -0.78 -7.10 16.55
C ARG A 108 -0.47 -5.61 16.66
N ALA A 109 0.55 -5.15 15.93
CA ALA A 109 0.94 -3.74 15.93
C ALA A 109 0.09 -2.89 14.97
N GLY A 110 -0.82 -3.51 14.23
CA GLY A 110 -1.74 -2.79 13.35
C GLY A 110 -1.35 -2.78 11.88
N VAL A 111 -0.34 -3.55 11.49
CA VAL A 111 0.00 -3.70 10.08
C VAL A 111 -1.11 -4.49 9.40
N LYS A 112 -1.58 -4.00 8.26
CA LYS A 112 -2.75 -4.57 7.60
C LYS A 112 -2.43 -5.52 6.47
N ARG A 113 -1.22 -5.44 5.91
CA ARG A 113 -0.79 -6.37 4.87
C ARG A 113 0.63 -6.81 5.16
N ILE A 114 0.82 -8.12 5.18
CA ILE A 114 2.13 -8.71 5.41
C ILE A 114 2.45 -9.66 4.27
N SER A 115 3.73 -9.90 4.04
CA SER A 115 4.20 -10.91 3.11
C SER A 115 5.19 -11.82 3.81
N MET A 116 5.29 -13.06 3.35
CA MET A 116 6.23 -14.04 3.87
C MET A 116 6.91 -14.77 2.73
N SER A 117 8.08 -15.30 2.98
CA SER A 117 8.86 -16.03 1.96
C SER A 117 8.14 -17.28 1.49
N GLU A 118 7.43 -17.93 2.40
CA GLU A 118 6.73 -19.17 2.14
C GLU A 118 5.27 -19.02 2.53
N PRO A 119 4.35 -19.66 1.81
CA PRO A 119 2.95 -19.64 2.21
C PRO A 119 2.78 -20.21 3.61
N ASN A 120 1.90 -19.60 4.40
CA ASN A 120 1.61 -20.06 5.75
C ASN A 120 0.13 -19.89 6.01
N ASP A 121 -0.61 -20.99 5.92
CA ASP A 121 -2.07 -20.98 6.04
C ASP A 121 -2.54 -20.51 7.41
N LYS A 122 -1.81 -20.86 8.46
CA LYS A 122 -2.16 -20.41 9.81
C LYS A 122 -2.06 -18.91 9.94
N ILE A 123 -0.97 -18.34 9.44
CA ILE A 123 -0.78 -16.89 9.50
C ILE A 123 -1.82 -16.20 8.63
N ALA A 124 -2.09 -16.72 7.43
CA ALA A 124 -3.12 -16.17 6.56
C ALA A 124 -4.48 -16.13 7.24
N ASP A 125 -4.82 -17.19 7.97
CA ASP A 125 -6.09 -17.30 8.66
C ASP A 125 -6.18 -16.32 9.82
N ILE A 126 -5.12 -16.23 10.61
CA ILE A 126 -5.05 -15.27 11.73
C ILE A 126 -5.16 -13.83 11.21
N ALA A 127 -4.46 -13.54 10.12
CA ALA A 127 -4.52 -12.21 9.52
C ALA A 127 -5.95 -11.84 9.15
N ARG A 128 -6.66 -12.75 8.49
CA ARG A 128 -8.06 -12.50 8.10
C ARG A 128 -8.93 -12.24 9.32
N GLN A 129 -8.74 -13.00 10.41
CA GLN A 129 -9.50 -12.82 11.63
C GLN A 129 -9.24 -11.46 12.27
N MET A 130 -8.10 -10.87 12.02
CA MET A 130 -7.71 -9.56 12.55
C MET A 130 -8.01 -8.40 11.60
N GLY A 131 -8.69 -8.68 10.47
CA GLY A 131 -8.97 -7.65 9.49
C GLY A 131 -7.77 -7.29 8.63
N ALA A 132 -6.77 -8.16 8.57
CA ALA A 132 -5.56 -7.98 7.80
C ALA A 132 -5.44 -9.07 6.74
N GLU A 133 -4.34 -9.09 6.02
CA GLU A 133 -4.19 -10.02 4.90
C GLU A 133 -2.73 -10.41 4.70
N LEU A 134 -2.48 -11.69 4.47
CA LEU A 134 -1.18 -12.18 4.03
C LEU A 134 -1.21 -12.16 2.49
N VAL A 135 -0.33 -11.40 1.89
CA VAL A 135 -0.30 -11.21 0.44
C VAL A 135 1.06 -11.62 -0.11
N ARG A 136 1.10 -11.79 -1.42
CA ARG A 136 2.36 -12.02 -2.11
C ARG A 136 3.08 -10.69 -2.29
N ARG A 137 4.37 -10.66 -1.98
CA ARG A 137 5.18 -9.45 -2.17
C ARG A 137 5.32 -9.16 -3.66
N PRO A 138 4.96 -7.97 -4.12
CA PRO A 138 5.16 -7.61 -5.53
C PRO A 138 6.64 -7.56 -5.87
N THR A 139 6.96 -7.92 -7.10
CA THR A 139 8.34 -7.88 -7.59
C THR A 139 8.56 -6.69 -8.50
#